data_88e2b2a141292c2144811ffb2d0f0668
#
_entry.id   88e2b2a141292c2144811ffb2d0f0668
#
_cell.length_a   1.000
_cell.length_b   1.000
_cell.length_c   1.000
_cell.angle_alpha   90.00
_cell.angle_beta   90.00
_cell.angle_gamma   90.00
#
_symmetry.space_group_name_H-M   'P 1'
#
loop_
_entity.id
_entity.type
_entity.pdbx_description
1 polymer ?
#
loop_
_entity_poly.entity_id
_entity_poly.type
_entity_poly.pdbx_seq_one_letter_code
_entity_poly.pdbx_strand_id
1 'polypeptide(L)'
;MDGSLTKFIDKIGGEYSGKLSRDYEVSRLLKSKQGTEKIQVFNVDDISQISSGNVVDSKRKILESLSVNTLEDAYNKLLDSFSREGKIVKVGEPKLKEGNLKDLPFVKFYEKDGGYYLTSSLIIACYKNICNASIHRIMMLNDKEAAVRIVPRHLYYLYNEALKNNEILPVSVIIGIHPAIILAASSSPQLGYFELNAAANILGNLEIYNSPIHKNPIPLGAAAIIEGFITEKQVDEGPFVEAMGGYDKIRKQPVLKAEKVYLNSDETTHVILPGGYEHAMLMGFPREASIYNAVSKVVPKVHGVHLTLNSGGWLHAIISIDKNHDGDSKNAILAAFSAHPSLKHVIVVDPDVNIYDINDVEWAIATRFQADRDLIIINNARGSTLDPSAKDGLTSKMGIDATKPLNAGFEYERAKIP
;
A
#
# COMPACT_ATOMS: atom_id res chain seq x y z
N MET A 1 -21.41 -1.81 -6.31
CA MET A 1 -20.52 -0.62 -6.35
C MET A 1 -19.62 -0.72 -7.57
N ASP A 2 -19.45 0.38 -8.29
CA ASP A 2 -18.66 0.44 -9.53
C ASP A 2 -17.14 0.56 -9.33
N GLY A 3 -16.69 0.83 -8.12
CA GLY A 3 -15.26 1.01 -7.83
C GLY A 3 -14.71 2.39 -8.23
N SER A 4 -15.56 3.42 -8.39
CA SER A 4 -15.19 4.76 -8.82
C SER A 4 -14.37 5.51 -7.76
N LEU A 5 -13.21 6.03 -8.17
CA LEU A 5 -12.41 6.95 -7.37
C LEU A 5 -13.05 8.34 -7.31
N THR A 6 -13.65 8.80 -8.40
CA THR A 6 -14.33 10.10 -8.48
C THR A 6 -15.43 10.19 -7.41
N LYS A 7 -16.28 9.18 -7.30
CA LYS A 7 -17.31 9.13 -6.25
C LYS A 7 -16.74 9.11 -4.84
N PHE A 8 -15.60 8.47 -4.63
CA PHE A 8 -14.91 8.51 -3.34
C PHE A 8 -14.38 9.91 -3.03
N ILE A 9 -13.80 10.61 -4.02
CA ILE A 9 -13.34 12.00 -3.87
C ILE A 9 -14.51 12.93 -3.55
N ASP A 10 -15.64 12.78 -4.23
CA ASP A 10 -16.87 13.59 -3.96
C ASP A 10 -17.37 13.40 -2.53
N LYS A 11 -17.32 12.15 -2.01
CA LYS A 11 -17.71 11.83 -0.64
C LYS A 11 -16.79 12.46 0.41
N ILE A 12 -15.46 12.40 0.21
CA ILE A 12 -14.45 12.87 1.18
C ILE A 12 -14.22 14.38 1.09
N GLY A 13 -14.35 14.92 -0.10
CA GLY A 13 -14.05 16.29 -0.47
C GLY A 13 -12.68 16.43 -1.14
N GLY A 14 -12.70 16.85 -2.41
CA GLY A 14 -11.53 17.22 -3.19
C GLY A 14 -11.13 18.68 -3.00
N GLU A 15 -9.83 18.99 -3.09
CA GLU A 15 -9.28 20.34 -3.19
C GLU A 15 -8.55 20.45 -4.55
N TYR A 16 -9.09 21.30 -5.44
CA TYR A 16 -8.48 21.50 -6.76
C TYR A 16 -7.29 22.45 -6.67
N SER A 17 -6.12 21.99 -7.12
CA SER A 17 -4.83 22.68 -7.01
C SER A 17 -4.29 23.23 -8.35
N GLY A 18 -5.12 23.22 -9.38
CA GLY A 18 -4.75 23.78 -10.69
C GLY A 18 -4.04 22.80 -11.63
N LYS A 19 -3.35 23.37 -12.62
CA LYS A 19 -2.55 22.62 -13.61
C LYS A 19 -1.10 22.61 -13.16
N LEU A 20 -0.49 21.41 -13.14
CA LEU A 20 0.85 21.17 -12.61
C LEU A 20 1.75 20.53 -13.66
N SER A 21 3.02 20.92 -13.67
CA SER A 21 4.03 20.23 -14.44
C SER A 21 4.21 18.78 -13.97
N ARG A 22 4.43 17.88 -14.93
CA ARG A 22 4.83 16.49 -14.64
C ARG A 22 6.23 16.40 -14.03
N ASP A 23 7.03 17.48 -14.09
CA ASP A 23 8.38 17.57 -13.52
C ASP A 23 8.32 18.18 -12.12
N TYR A 24 8.23 17.35 -11.08
CA TYR A 24 8.35 17.69 -9.66
C TYR A 24 7.21 18.52 -9.04
N GLU A 25 6.37 19.25 -9.81
CA GLU A 25 5.31 20.08 -9.19
C GLU A 25 4.22 19.24 -8.52
N VAL A 26 3.83 18.12 -9.16
CA VAL A 26 2.92 17.14 -8.55
C VAL A 26 3.52 16.62 -7.23
N SER A 27 4.81 16.32 -7.22
CA SER A 27 5.49 15.83 -6.00
C SER A 27 5.51 16.86 -4.89
N ARG A 28 5.81 18.15 -5.23
CA ARG A 28 5.79 19.27 -4.26
C ARG A 28 4.40 19.46 -3.66
N LEU A 29 3.35 19.44 -4.50
CA LEU A 29 1.98 19.52 -4.03
C LEU A 29 1.67 18.39 -3.06
N LEU A 30 1.84 17.13 -3.51
CA LEU A 30 1.49 15.96 -2.70
C LEU A 30 2.28 15.91 -1.39
N LYS A 31 3.58 16.27 -1.42
CA LYS A 31 4.41 16.33 -0.21
C LYS A 31 3.95 17.40 0.77
N SER A 32 3.61 18.59 0.29
CA SER A 32 3.19 19.72 1.14
C SER A 32 1.80 19.54 1.74
N LYS A 33 0.94 18.73 1.09
CA LYS A 33 -0.47 18.52 1.47
C LYS A 33 -0.74 17.14 2.07
N GLN A 34 0.29 16.30 2.28
CA GLN A 34 0.07 14.98 2.88
C GLN A 34 -0.43 15.08 4.32
N GLY A 35 -1.33 14.18 4.70
CA GLY A 35 -1.96 14.17 6.02
C GLY A 35 -3.07 15.21 6.21
N THR A 36 -3.37 16.05 5.20
CA THR A 36 -4.50 16.99 5.25
C THR A 36 -5.84 16.25 5.06
N GLU A 37 -6.94 16.89 5.45
CA GLU A 37 -8.27 16.29 5.37
C GLU A 37 -8.73 16.03 3.93
N LYS A 38 -8.41 16.94 3.01
CA LYS A 38 -8.89 16.88 1.63
C LYS A 38 -7.98 16.06 0.72
N ILE A 39 -8.59 15.45 -0.29
CA ILE A 39 -7.88 14.78 -1.38
C ILE A 39 -7.42 15.85 -2.37
N GLN A 40 -6.17 15.77 -2.83
CA GLN A 40 -5.65 16.72 -3.81
C GLN A 40 -6.13 16.32 -5.22
N VAL A 41 -6.71 17.27 -5.93
CA VAL A 41 -7.22 17.12 -7.31
C VAL A 41 -6.50 18.13 -8.19
N PHE A 42 -5.99 17.70 -9.34
CA PHE A 42 -5.19 18.56 -10.22
C PHE A 42 -5.20 18.05 -11.67
N ASN A 43 -4.81 18.90 -12.60
CA ASN A 43 -4.45 18.48 -13.95
C ASN A 43 -2.93 18.38 -14.08
N VAL A 44 -2.44 17.36 -14.76
CA VAL A 44 -1.04 17.27 -15.17
C VAL A 44 -0.91 17.89 -16.55
N ASP A 45 0.18 18.63 -16.80
CA ASP A 45 0.45 19.23 -18.11
C ASP A 45 0.29 18.21 -19.25
N ASP A 46 -0.34 18.64 -20.33
CA ASP A 46 -0.64 17.87 -21.55
C ASP A 46 -1.55 16.64 -21.33
N ILE A 47 -2.11 16.47 -20.12
CA ILE A 47 -3.06 15.41 -19.81
C ILE A 47 -4.47 16.03 -19.66
N SER A 48 -5.41 15.52 -20.46
CA SER A 48 -6.80 16.02 -20.44
C SER A 48 -7.59 15.53 -19.22
N GLN A 49 -7.25 14.36 -18.71
CA GLN A 49 -7.92 13.70 -17.60
C GLN A 49 -7.48 14.30 -16.26
N ILE A 50 -8.43 14.48 -15.37
CA ILE A 50 -8.15 14.94 -13.99
C ILE A 50 -7.40 13.84 -13.23
N SER A 51 -6.44 14.25 -12.42
CA SER A 51 -5.68 13.38 -11.54
C SER A 51 -5.91 13.72 -10.07
N SER A 52 -5.70 12.77 -9.19
CA SER A 52 -5.76 12.95 -7.74
C SER A 52 -4.57 12.31 -7.04
N GLY A 53 -4.31 12.74 -5.83
CA GLY A 53 -3.32 12.13 -4.93
C GLY A 53 -3.62 12.45 -3.47
N ASN A 54 -2.87 11.82 -2.56
CA ASN A 54 -3.19 11.84 -1.13
C ASN A 54 -4.61 11.33 -0.84
N VAL A 55 -5.03 10.30 -1.56
CA VAL A 55 -6.39 9.72 -1.50
C VAL A 55 -6.60 8.99 -0.17
N VAL A 56 -5.61 8.23 0.28
CA VAL A 56 -5.64 7.47 1.56
C VAL A 56 -4.35 7.66 2.37
N ASP A 57 -3.91 8.88 2.54
CA ASP A 57 -2.69 9.25 3.25
C ASP A 57 -2.85 9.38 4.77
N SER A 58 -4.01 9.00 5.32
CA SER A 58 -4.32 9.03 6.76
C SER A 58 -5.25 7.89 7.17
N LYS A 59 -5.22 7.53 8.47
CA LYS A 59 -6.12 6.51 9.03
C LYS A 59 -7.59 6.86 8.81
N ARG A 60 -7.98 8.13 8.94
CA ARG A 60 -9.36 8.59 8.69
C ARG A 60 -9.80 8.23 7.27
N LYS A 61 -8.99 8.55 6.26
CA LYS A 61 -9.34 8.24 4.85
C LYS A 61 -9.35 6.73 4.57
N ILE A 62 -8.53 5.94 5.27
CA ILE A 62 -8.62 4.48 5.24
C ILE A 62 -9.97 4.00 5.79
N LEU A 63 -10.39 4.49 6.97
CA LEU A 63 -11.68 4.14 7.57
C LEU A 63 -12.84 4.46 6.63
N GLU A 64 -12.82 5.66 6.02
CA GLU A 64 -13.81 6.07 5.02
C GLU A 64 -13.83 5.15 3.79
N SER A 65 -12.65 4.73 3.30
CA SER A 65 -12.54 3.84 2.14
C SER A 65 -13.11 2.46 2.42
N LEU A 66 -13.00 2.00 3.66
CA LEU A 66 -13.55 0.73 4.14
C LEU A 66 -14.99 0.86 4.67
N SER A 67 -15.53 2.09 4.76
CA SER A 67 -16.86 2.39 5.31
C SER A 67 -17.05 1.80 6.71
N VAL A 68 -16.12 2.10 7.62
CA VAL A 68 -16.13 1.72 9.03
C VAL A 68 -15.70 2.91 9.91
N ASN A 69 -15.95 2.82 11.23
CA ASN A 69 -15.72 3.93 12.15
C ASN A 69 -14.48 3.74 13.04
N THR A 70 -14.03 2.50 13.24
CA THR A 70 -12.89 2.21 14.12
C THR A 70 -11.78 1.47 13.37
N LEU A 71 -10.55 1.56 13.87
CA LEU A 71 -9.41 0.82 13.30
C LEU A 71 -9.57 -0.68 13.49
N GLU A 72 -10.16 -1.12 14.60
CA GLU A 72 -10.46 -2.52 14.86
C GLU A 72 -11.42 -3.08 13.81
N ASP A 73 -12.53 -2.38 13.53
CA ASP A 73 -13.45 -2.77 12.46
C ASP A 73 -12.77 -2.80 11.10
N ALA A 74 -11.87 -1.85 10.84
CA ALA A 74 -11.13 -1.79 9.59
C ALA A 74 -10.16 -2.97 9.42
N TYR A 75 -9.45 -3.35 10.48
CA TYR A 75 -8.58 -4.52 10.49
C TYR A 75 -9.38 -5.79 10.27
N ASN A 76 -10.45 -5.99 11.03
CA ASN A 76 -11.32 -7.16 10.92
C ASN A 76 -11.95 -7.24 9.53
N LYS A 77 -12.51 -6.14 9.02
CA LYS A 77 -13.12 -6.09 7.68
C LYS A 77 -12.14 -6.45 6.59
N LEU A 78 -10.90 -5.94 6.67
CA LEU A 78 -9.87 -6.26 5.69
C LEU A 78 -9.46 -7.74 5.78
N LEU A 79 -9.25 -8.29 6.97
CA LEU A 79 -8.87 -9.70 7.17
C LEU A 79 -9.98 -10.64 6.71
N ASP A 80 -11.23 -10.37 7.10
CA ASP A 80 -12.40 -11.18 6.75
C ASP A 80 -12.69 -11.15 5.25
N SER A 81 -12.30 -10.07 4.57
CA SER A 81 -12.52 -9.94 3.12
C SER A 81 -11.86 -11.04 2.30
N PHE A 82 -10.82 -11.70 2.82
CA PHE A 82 -10.10 -12.78 2.16
C PHE A 82 -10.62 -14.18 2.51
N SER A 83 -11.66 -14.30 3.37
CA SER A 83 -12.16 -15.59 3.85
C SER A 83 -13.09 -16.32 2.88
N ARG A 84 -13.63 -15.62 1.89
CA ARG A 84 -14.63 -16.13 0.93
C ARG A 84 -14.57 -15.42 -0.42
N GLU A 85 -15.21 -16.00 -1.42
CA GLU A 85 -15.44 -15.33 -2.70
C GLU A 85 -16.35 -14.11 -2.52
N GLY A 86 -16.05 -13.04 -3.24
CA GLY A 86 -16.80 -11.79 -3.23
C GLY A 86 -17.93 -11.80 -4.26
N LYS A 87 -18.96 -10.99 -4.03
CA LYS A 87 -20.04 -10.78 -4.99
C LYS A 87 -19.56 -9.88 -6.13
N ILE A 88 -19.04 -10.48 -7.19
CA ILE A 88 -18.66 -9.79 -8.42
C ILE A 88 -19.85 -9.83 -9.39
N VAL A 89 -20.25 -8.65 -9.91
CA VAL A 89 -21.39 -8.49 -10.83
C VAL A 89 -20.87 -8.03 -12.18
N LYS A 90 -21.12 -8.82 -13.23
CA LYS A 90 -20.72 -8.45 -14.58
C LYS A 90 -21.75 -7.48 -15.17
N VAL A 91 -21.26 -6.36 -15.70
CA VAL A 91 -22.05 -5.30 -16.33
C VAL A 91 -21.57 -5.01 -17.75
N GLY A 92 -22.25 -4.11 -18.45
CA GLY A 92 -21.82 -3.64 -19.77
C GLY A 92 -20.56 -2.77 -19.69
N GLU A 93 -19.80 -2.74 -20.77
CA GLU A 93 -18.64 -1.89 -20.94
C GLU A 93 -19.03 -0.41 -20.90
N PRO A 94 -18.29 0.45 -20.15
CA PRO A 94 -18.54 1.88 -20.15
C PRO A 94 -18.08 2.52 -21.48
N LYS A 95 -18.47 3.77 -21.72
CA LYS A 95 -17.99 4.52 -22.89
C LYS A 95 -16.51 4.88 -22.68
N LEU A 96 -15.64 4.24 -23.45
CA LEU A 96 -14.21 4.46 -23.43
C LEU A 96 -13.72 5.23 -24.66
N LYS A 97 -12.74 6.11 -24.49
CA LYS A 97 -12.02 6.79 -25.56
C LYS A 97 -10.64 6.15 -25.73
N GLU A 98 -10.23 5.89 -26.98
CA GLU A 98 -8.85 5.46 -27.24
C GLU A 98 -7.86 6.59 -26.98
N GLY A 99 -6.70 6.23 -26.41
CA GLY A 99 -5.56 7.12 -26.11
C GLY A 99 -4.23 6.41 -26.30
N ASN A 100 -3.18 7.01 -25.77
CA ASN A 100 -1.80 6.51 -25.79
C ASN A 100 -1.19 6.58 -24.39
N LEU A 101 -0.02 5.98 -24.17
CA LEU A 101 0.69 6.05 -22.87
C LEU A 101 0.98 7.50 -22.45
N LYS A 102 1.28 8.40 -23.38
CA LYS A 102 1.54 9.82 -23.10
C LYS A 102 0.32 10.59 -22.56
N ASP A 103 -0.89 10.07 -22.79
CA ASP A 103 -2.13 10.67 -22.29
C ASP A 103 -2.42 10.31 -20.83
N LEU A 104 -1.56 9.47 -20.20
CA LEU A 104 -1.63 9.05 -18.80
C LEU A 104 -0.73 9.91 -17.90
N PRO A 105 -1.03 10.04 -16.61
CA PRO A 105 -0.32 10.91 -15.68
C PRO A 105 1.03 10.33 -15.24
N PHE A 106 1.92 10.09 -16.20
CA PHE A 106 3.30 9.78 -15.91
C PHE A 106 4.02 11.01 -15.36
N VAL A 107 4.60 10.89 -14.17
CA VAL A 107 5.23 11.97 -13.40
C VAL A 107 6.67 11.62 -13.09
N LYS A 108 7.57 12.60 -13.15
CA LYS A 108 8.90 12.53 -12.58
C LYS A 108 8.87 13.10 -11.18
N PHE A 109 9.06 12.24 -10.18
CA PHE A 109 8.85 12.61 -8.78
C PHE A 109 10.08 13.23 -8.13
N TYR A 110 11.27 12.67 -8.39
CA TYR A 110 12.52 13.06 -7.75
C TYR A 110 13.64 13.27 -8.77
N GLU A 111 14.64 14.04 -8.38
CA GLU A 111 15.74 14.47 -9.27
C GLU A 111 16.44 13.31 -9.98
N LYS A 112 16.71 12.21 -9.24
CA LYS A 112 17.46 11.05 -9.76
C LYS A 112 16.56 9.92 -10.28
N ASP A 113 15.24 10.15 -10.39
CA ASP A 113 14.36 9.13 -10.99
C ASP A 113 14.79 8.81 -12.42
N GLY A 114 14.81 7.52 -12.77
CA GLY A 114 15.25 7.03 -14.06
C GLY A 114 14.37 7.45 -15.23
N GLY A 115 13.15 7.97 -14.96
CA GLY A 115 12.20 8.40 -15.97
C GLY A 115 10.91 8.94 -15.35
N TYR A 116 9.85 8.94 -16.17
CA TYR A 116 8.49 9.26 -15.72
C TYR A 116 7.76 7.98 -15.31
N TYR A 117 6.99 8.04 -14.23
CA TYR A 117 6.35 6.87 -13.63
C TYR A 117 4.85 7.02 -13.45
N LEU A 118 4.12 5.92 -13.65
CA LEU A 118 2.83 5.66 -13.04
C LEU A 118 3.05 4.88 -11.75
N THR A 119 2.47 5.36 -10.65
CA THR A 119 2.72 4.84 -9.30
C THR A 119 1.53 4.14 -8.65
N SER A 120 0.33 4.30 -9.22
CA SER A 120 -0.91 3.66 -8.74
C SER A 120 -1.43 2.58 -9.70
N SER A 121 -0.56 1.97 -10.48
CA SER A 121 -0.95 1.01 -11.51
C SER A 121 -1.37 -0.32 -10.90
N LEU A 122 -2.65 -0.64 -10.95
CA LEU A 122 -3.20 -1.95 -10.61
C LEU A 122 -3.09 -2.86 -11.85
N ILE A 123 -2.19 -3.84 -11.82
CA ILE A 123 -2.05 -4.83 -12.89
C ILE A 123 -2.94 -6.02 -12.62
N ILE A 124 -3.85 -6.31 -13.55
CA ILE A 124 -4.64 -7.55 -13.57
C ILE A 124 -4.07 -8.45 -14.64
N ALA A 125 -3.72 -9.66 -14.23
CA ALA A 125 -3.25 -10.74 -15.11
C ALA A 125 -3.98 -12.01 -14.77
N CYS A 126 -4.52 -12.70 -15.76
CA CYS A 126 -5.11 -14.03 -15.63
C CYS A 126 -4.35 -15.01 -16.53
N TYR A 127 -3.85 -16.10 -15.97
CA TYR A 127 -3.12 -17.14 -16.68
C TYR A 127 -3.47 -18.52 -16.13
N LYS A 128 -3.87 -19.48 -16.97
CA LYS A 128 -4.24 -20.86 -16.58
C LYS A 128 -5.17 -20.92 -15.36
N ASN A 129 -6.27 -20.19 -15.39
CA ASN A 129 -7.29 -20.14 -14.31
C ASN A 129 -6.83 -19.48 -12.99
N ILE A 130 -5.65 -18.89 -12.95
CA ILE A 130 -5.17 -18.09 -11.81
C ILE A 130 -5.19 -16.62 -12.25
N CYS A 131 -5.92 -15.78 -11.51
CA CYS A 131 -5.91 -14.33 -11.68
C CYS A 131 -5.20 -13.68 -10.48
N ASN A 132 -4.52 -12.57 -10.75
CA ASN A 132 -3.91 -11.72 -9.74
C ASN A 132 -4.19 -10.25 -10.06
N ALA A 133 -4.41 -9.46 -9.02
CA ALA A 133 -4.50 -8.01 -9.09
C ALA A 133 -3.53 -7.40 -8.08
N SER A 134 -2.49 -6.73 -8.54
CA SER A 134 -1.44 -6.17 -7.68
C SER A 134 -0.92 -4.82 -8.16
N ILE A 135 -0.42 -4.00 -7.21
CA ILE A 135 0.06 -2.64 -7.51
C ILE A 135 1.53 -2.68 -7.90
N HIS A 136 1.84 -2.00 -8.99
CA HIS A 136 3.19 -1.91 -9.54
C HIS A 136 3.51 -0.49 -9.99
N ARG A 137 4.80 -0.11 -9.90
CA ARG A 137 5.32 1.08 -10.57
C ARG A 137 5.69 0.75 -12.00
N ILE A 138 5.39 1.67 -12.91
CA ILE A 138 5.64 1.52 -14.34
C ILE A 138 6.40 2.74 -14.84
N MET A 139 7.59 2.53 -15.43
CA MET A 139 8.43 3.59 -16.00
C MET A 139 8.22 3.69 -17.50
N MET A 140 7.85 4.86 -18.00
CA MET A 140 7.69 5.11 -19.43
C MET A 140 9.02 4.95 -20.17
N LEU A 141 9.05 4.24 -21.26
CA LEU A 141 10.18 4.13 -22.20
C LEU A 141 9.91 4.92 -23.49
N ASN A 142 8.72 4.79 -24.03
CA ASN A 142 8.22 5.48 -25.20
C ASN A 142 6.67 5.41 -25.25
N ASP A 143 6.06 5.89 -26.35
CA ASP A 143 4.60 5.94 -26.50
C ASP A 143 3.88 4.57 -26.49
N LYS A 144 4.62 3.46 -26.57
CA LYS A 144 4.08 2.09 -26.66
C LYS A 144 4.69 1.11 -25.66
N GLU A 145 5.79 1.46 -25.04
CA GLU A 145 6.51 0.56 -24.14
C GLU A 145 6.79 1.22 -22.79
N ALA A 146 6.72 0.44 -21.73
CA ALA A 146 7.07 0.86 -20.37
C ALA A 146 7.79 -0.28 -19.63
N ALA A 147 8.68 0.00 -18.70
CA ALA A 147 9.28 -0.99 -17.81
C ALA A 147 8.37 -1.22 -16.60
N VAL A 148 8.09 -2.47 -16.26
CA VAL A 148 7.26 -2.84 -15.11
C VAL A 148 8.11 -3.41 -13.99
N ARG A 149 8.10 -2.76 -12.83
CA ARG A 149 8.78 -3.31 -11.64
C ARG A 149 8.00 -4.49 -11.08
N ILE A 150 8.50 -5.71 -11.31
CA ILE A 150 7.91 -6.95 -10.78
C ILE A 150 8.83 -7.51 -9.69
N VAL A 151 8.28 -7.68 -8.48
CA VAL A 151 8.94 -8.34 -7.36
C VAL A 151 8.52 -9.82 -7.29
N PRO A 152 9.33 -10.73 -6.72
CA PRO A 152 9.02 -12.16 -6.64
C PRO A 152 7.79 -12.46 -5.76
N ARG A 153 6.59 -12.27 -6.33
CA ARG A 153 5.26 -12.56 -5.76
C ARG A 153 4.33 -13.09 -6.86
N HIS A 154 3.02 -12.96 -6.72
CA HIS A 154 2.00 -13.59 -7.59
C HIS A 154 2.15 -13.19 -9.05
N LEU A 155 2.25 -11.90 -9.39
CA LEU A 155 2.47 -11.48 -10.78
C LEU A 155 3.76 -12.05 -11.37
N TYR A 156 4.85 -12.10 -10.58
CA TYR A 156 6.10 -12.73 -10.98
C TYR A 156 5.93 -14.23 -11.26
N TYR A 157 5.14 -14.92 -10.44
CA TYR A 157 4.81 -16.32 -10.67
C TYR A 157 4.08 -16.50 -12.01
N LEU A 158 3.01 -15.74 -12.29
CA LEU A 158 2.27 -15.81 -13.54
C LEU A 158 3.16 -15.48 -14.76
N TYR A 159 3.98 -14.45 -14.65
CA TYR A 159 4.95 -14.07 -15.68
C TYR A 159 5.92 -15.20 -16.01
N ASN A 160 6.52 -15.82 -15.01
CA ASN A 160 7.45 -16.94 -15.23
C ASN A 160 6.75 -18.18 -15.77
N GLU A 161 5.51 -18.46 -15.35
CA GLU A 161 4.75 -19.59 -15.90
C GLU A 161 4.41 -19.37 -17.38
N ALA A 162 4.09 -18.16 -17.78
CA ALA A 162 3.91 -17.84 -19.21
C ALA A 162 5.20 -18.05 -19.99
N LEU A 163 6.34 -17.53 -19.51
CA LEU A 163 7.65 -17.68 -20.15
C LEU A 163 8.07 -19.15 -20.30
N LYS A 164 7.85 -20.01 -19.29
CA LYS A 164 8.15 -21.45 -19.34
C LYS A 164 7.37 -22.16 -20.46
N ASN A 165 6.22 -21.63 -20.84
CA ASN A 165 5.41 -22.17 -21.92
C ASN A 165 5.66 -21.47 -23.28
N ASN A 166 6.70 -20.61 -23.38
CA ASN A 166 7.00 -19.77 -24.52
C ASN A 166 5.83 -18.83 -24.92
N GLU A 167 5.12 -18.33 -23.90
CA GLU A 167 4.00 -17.39 -24.04
C GLU A 167 4.35 -16.05 -23.41
N ILE A 168 3.73 -14.99 -23.88
CA ILE A 168 3.79 -13.65 -23.27
C ILE A 168 2.57 -13.47 -22.37
N LEU A 169 2.73 -12.82 -21.22
CA LEU A 169 1.65 -12.64 -20.25
C LEU A 169 0.73 -11.49 -20.66
N PRO A 170 -0.55 -11.74 -21.02
CA PRO A 170 -1.51 -10.67 -21.27
C PRO A 170 -1.90 -9.99 -19.96
N VAL A 171 -1.96 -8.67 -19.96
CA VAL A 171 -2.28 -7.87 -18.76
C VAL A 171 -3.21 -6.70 -19.10
N SER A 172 -4.00 -6.29 -18.12
CA SER A 172 -4.71 -5.02 -18.12
C SER A 172 -4.22 -4.20 -16.92
N VAL A 173 -3.70 -2.99 -17.20
CA VAL A 173 -3.22 -2.07 -16.17
C VAL A 173 -4.26 -0.99 -15.96
N ILE A 174 -4.73 -0.84 -14.75
CA ILE A 174 -5.77 0.10 -14.35
C ILE A 174 -5.15 1.25 -13.57
N ILE A 175 -5.53 2.48 -13.91
CA ILE A 175 -5.12 3.72 -13.23
C ILE A 175 -6.38 4.46 -12.78
N GLY A 176 -6.43 4.86 -11.51
CA GLY A 176 -7.58 5.54 -10.93
C GLY A 176 -8.74 4.58 -10.65
N ILE A 177 -8.83 4.14 -9.40
CA ILE A 177 -9.82 3.19 -8.91
C ILE A 177 -10.07 3.44 -7.43
N HIS A 178 -11.22 3.00 -6.91
CA HIS A 178 -11.59 3.16 -5.50
C HIS A 178 -10.48 2.59 -4.56
N PRO A 179 -10.07 3.32 -3.52
CA PRO A 179 -8.93 2.94 -2.67
C PRO A 179 -9.12 1.61 -1.93
N ALA A 180 -10.34 1.16 -1.66
CA ALA A 180 -10.59 -0.17 -1.10
C ALA A 180 -10.10 -1.30 -2.02
N ILE A 181 -10.14 -1.12 -3.34
CA ILE A 181 -9.61 -2.08 -4.32
C ILE A 181 -8.08 -2.09 -4.27
N ILE A 182 -7.46 -0.91 -4.14
CA ILE A 182 -6.01 -0.77 -3.99
C ILE A 182 -5.54 -1.44 -2.68
N LEU A 183 -6.26 -1.25 -1.56
CA LEU A 183 -5.97 -1.91 -0.27
C LEU A 183 -6.07 -3.44 -0.38
N ALA A 184 -7.12 -3.96 -1.03
CA ALA A 184 -7.23 -5.40 -1.29
C ALA A 184 -6.05 -5.92 -2.11
N ALA A 185 -5.68 -5.22 -3.19
CA ALA A 185 -4.58 -5.59 -4.08
C ALA A 185 -3.18 -5.50 -3.43
N SER A 186 -3.00 -4.65 -2.39
CA SER A 186 -1.75 -4.53 -1.64
C SER A 186 -1.59 -5.56 -0.50
N SER A 187 -2.64 -6.32 -0.18
CA SER A 187 -2.67 -7.24 0.97
C SER A 187 -1.91 -8.55 0.75
N SER A 188 -1.73 -9.00 -0.48
CA SER A 188 -1.01 -10.24 -0.87
C SER A 188 -1.58 -11.51 -0.18
N PRO A 189 -2.78 -11.97 -0.55
CA PRO A 189 -3.39 -13.22 -0.07
C PRO A 189 -2.60 -14.47 -0.54
N GLN A 190 -3.12 -15.67 -0.30
CA GLN A 190 -2.55 -16.89 -0.87
C GLN A 190 -2.64 -16.88 -2.41
N LEU A 191 -1.63 -17.50 -3.07
CA LEU A 191 -1.66 -17.67 -4.53
C LEU A 191 -2.92 -18.44 -4.94
N GLY A 192 -3.61 -17.92 -5.95
CA GLY A 192 -4.88 -18.47 -6.45
C GLY A 192 -6.12 -17.76 -5.89
N TYR A 193 -5.99 -16.99 -4.82
CA TYR A 193 -7.07 -16.09 -4.40
C TYR A 193 -6.98 -14.78 -5.21
N PHE A 194 -8.07 -14.43 -5.88
CA PHE A 194 -8.13 -13.22 -6.70
C PHE A 194 -8.53 -12.01 -5.86
N GLU A 195 -7.69 -11.00 -5.80
CA GLU A 195 -7.80 -9.85 -4.90
C GLU A 195 -9.09 -9.03 -5.13
N LEU A 196 -9.68 -9.07 -6.33
CA LEU A 196 -10.98 -8.41 -6.56
C LEU A 196 -12.14 -9.07 -5.79
N ASN A 197 -12.02 -10.34 -5.36
CA ASN A 197 -13.00 -10.93 -4.46
C ASN A 197 -12.97 -10.23 -3.09
N ALA A 198 -11.78 -9.95 -2.55
CA ALA A 198 -11.65 -9.20 -1.30
C ALA A 198 -12.21 -7.78 -1.46
N ALA A 199 -11.90 -7.11 -2.57
CA ALA A 199 -12.47 -5.80 -2.86
C ALA A 199 -14.00 -5.82 -2.91
N ALA A 200 -14.61 -6.84 -3.53
CA ALA A 200 -16.06 -7.03 -3.56
C ALA A 200 -16.64 -7.29 -2.17
N ASN A 201 -15.95 -8.05 -1.30
CA ASN A 201 -16.35 -8.26 0.09
C ASN A 201 -16.29 -6.96 0.91
N ILE A 202 -15.26 -6.13 0.72
CA ILE A 202 -15.13 -4.83 1.39
C ILE A 202 -16.25 -3.86 0.96
N LEU A 203 -16.54 -3.80 -0.34
CA LEU A 203 -17.52 -2.88 -0.92
C LEU A 203 -18.97 -3.42 -0.89
N GLY A 204 -19.18 -4.67 -0.45
CA GLY A 204 -20.46 -5.38 -0.48
C GLY A 204 -20.77 -6.04 -1.83
N ASN A 205 -20.39 -5.46 -2.93
CA ASN A 205 -20.34 -6.02 -4.27
C ASN A 205 -19.36 -5.20 -5.13
N LEU A 206 -18.89 -5.78 -6.24
CA LEU A 206 -18.05 -5.08 -7.21
C LEU A 206 -18.60 -5.31 -8.63
N GLU A 207 -18.90 -4.22 -9.31
CA GLU A 207 -19.31 -4.24 -10.72
C GLU A 207 -18.06 -4.24 -11.60
N ILE A 208 -18.00 -5.21 -12.51
CA ILE A 208 -16.91 -5.38 -13.47
C ILE A 208 -17.43 -5.52 -14.89
N TYR A 209 -16.57 -5.25 -15.85
CA TYR A 209 -16.76 -5.66 -17.25
C TYR A 209 -15.50 -6.37 -17.76
N ASN A 210 -15.61 -7.05 -18.88
CA ASN A 210 -14.43 -7.66 -19.52
C ASN A 210 -13.68 -6.59 -20.29
N SER A 211 -12.36 -6.50 -20.11
CA SER A 211 -11.53 -5.61 -20.92
C SER A 211 -11.70 -5.89 -22.42
N PRO A 212 -11.58 -4.86 -23.27
CA PRO A 212 -11.90 -5.00 -24.70
C PRO A 212 -11.10 -6.09 -25.42
N ILE A 213 -9.80 -6.22 -25.14
CA ILE A 213 -8.90 -7.14 -25.86
C ILE A 213 -8.73 -8.45 -25.08
N HIS A 214 -8.13 -8.39 -23.87
CA HIS A 214 -7.71 -9.60 -23.14
C HIS A 214 -8.80 -10.22 -22.27
N LYS A 215 -9.97 -9.57 -22.18
CA LYS A 215 -11.13 -10.04 -21.42
C LYS A 215 -10.86 -10.18 -19.90
N ASN A 216 -9.82 -9.53 -19.40
CA ASN A 216 -9.57 -9.44 -17.97
C ASN A 216 -10.73 -8.71 -17.25
N PRO A 217 -11.06 -9.08 -16.00
CA PRO A 217 -12.12 -8.43 -15.23
C PRO A 217 -11.68 -7.03 -14.77
N ILE A 218 -12.33 -5.99 -15.31
CA ILE A 218 -12.03 -4.59 -15.01
C ILE A 218 -13.14 -4.01 -14.13
N PRO A 219 -12.84 -3.43 -12.96
CA PRO A 219 -13.83 -2.66 -12.20
C PRO A 219 -14.40 -1.50 -13.01
N LEU A 220 -15.71 -1.30 -12.95
CA LEU A 220 -16.44 -0.35 -13.80
C LEU A 220 -15.95 1.10 -13.68
N GLY A 221 -15.53 1.53 -12.48
CA GLY A 221 -15.01 2.87 -12.20
C GLY A 221 -13.54 3.09 -12.53
N ALA A 222 -12.91 2.24 -13.36
CA ALA A 222 -11.54 2.47 -13.81
C ALA A 222 -11.40 3.74 -14.65
N ALA A 223 -10.49 4.64 -14.31
CA ALA A 223 -10.29 5.90 -15.04
C ALA A 223 -9.49 5.72 -16.34
N ALA A 224 -8.49 4.86 -16.32
CA ALA A 224 -7.75 4.52 -17.52
C ALA A 224 -7.30 3.04 -17.48
N ILE A 225 -7.15 2.44 -18.68
CA ILE A 225 -6.75 1.06 -18.85
C ILE A 225 -5.69 0.98 -19.94
N ILE A 226 -4.58 0.31 -19.65
CA ILE A 226 -3.60 -0.11 -20.64
C ILE A 226 -3.82 -1.59 -20.87
N GLU A 227 -4.16 -2.02 -22.07
CA GLU A 227 -4.14 -3.43 -22.46
C GLU A 227 -2.86 -3.74 -23.23
N GLY A 228 -2.21 -4.83 -22.90
CA GLY A 228 -0.96 -5.22 -23.53
C GLY A 228 -0.38 -6.49 -22.92
N PHE A 229 0.91 -6.66 -23.11
CA PHE A 229 1.65 -7.85 -22.69
C PHE A 229 2.88 -7.49 -21.88
N ILE A 230 3.17 -8.28 -20.84
CA ILE A 230 4.50 -8.30 -20.23
C ILE A 230 5.36 -9.28 -21.03
N THR A 231 6.39 -8.75 -21.71
CA THR A 231 7.26 -9.48 -22.62
C THR A 231 8.51 -10.00 -21.93
N GLU A 232 9.27 -10.87 -22.58
CA GLU A 232 10.57 -11.35 -22.09
C GLU A 232 11.69 -10.29 -22.17
N LYS A 233 11.51 -9.22 -22.96
CA LYS A 233 12.47 -8.14 -23.13
C LYS A 233 12.75 -7.47 -21.79
N GLN A 234 14.03 -7.37 -21.42
CA GLN A 234 14.47 -6.75 -20.17
C GLN A 234 15.17 -5.43 -20.44
N VAL A 235 14.83 -4.40 -19.68
CA VAL A 235 15.43 -3.06 -19.75
C VAL A 235 15.85 -2.59 -18.36
N ASP A 236 16.70 -1.58 -18.28
CA ASP A 236 17.03 -0.93 -17.02
C ASP A 236 15.84 -0.10 -16.52
N GLU A 237 15.45 -0.34 -15.27
CA GLU A 237 14.41 0.38 -14.55
C GLU A 237 15.00 0.97 -13.26
N GLY A 238 14.68 2.24 -13.01
CA GLY A 238 15.24 3.00 -11.90
C GLY A 238 16.37 3.95 -12.32
N PRO A 239 16.98 4.66 -11.35
CA PRO A 239 16.66 4.68 -9.93
C PRO A 239 15.23 5.17 -9.64
N PHE A 240 14.69 4.76 -8.51
CA PHE A 240 13.35 5.18 -8.07
C PHE A 240 13.28 5.25 -6.54
N VAL A 241 12.55 6.21 -5.98
CA VAL A 241 12.42 6.37 -4.53
C VAL A 241 11.49 5.30 -3.95
N GLU A 242 11.98 4.54 -2.98
CA GLU A 242 11.23 3.52 -2.24
C GLU A 242 10.49 4.11 -1.02
N ALA A 243 9.68 3.29 -0.36
CA ALA A 243 8.87 3.69 0.78
C ALA A 243 9.67 4.36 1.92
N MET A 244 10.95 3.99 2.09
CA MET A 244 11.85 4.60 3.07
C MET A 244 12.36 5.99 2.68
N GLY A 245 12.01 6.53 1.51
CA GLY A 245 12.51 7.80 1.00
C GLY A 245 13.92 7.74 0.40
N GLY A 246 14.55 6.58 0.35
CA GLY A 246 15.82 6.34 -0.31
C GLY A 246 15.63 5.80 -1.74
N TYR A 247 16.66 5.95 -2.57
CA TYR A 247 16.63 5.40 -3.92
C TYR A 247 16.91 3.88 -3.94
N ASP A 248 16.05 3.12 -4.66
CA ASP A 248 16.38 1.76 -5.11
C ASP A 248 17.38 1.83 -6.28
N LYS A 249 18.18 0.79 -6.42
CA LYS A 249 19.15 0.67 -7.52
C LYS A 249 18.46 0.36 -8.85
N ILE A 250 19.15 0.66 -9.93
CA ILE A 250 18.79 0.25 -11.28
C ILE A 250 18.73 -1.30 -11.34
N ARG A 251 17.66 -1.83 -11.93
CA ARG A 251 17.45 -3.27 -12.10
C ARG A 251 16.93 -3.59 -13.49
N LYS A 252 17.29 -4.74 -14.01
CA LYS A 252 16.64 -5.30 -15.21
C LYS A 252 15.20 -5.67 -14.87
N GLN A 253 14.27 -5.15 -15.65
CA GLN A 253 12.84 -5.38 -15.49
C GLN A 253 12.17 -5.65 -16.86
N PRO A 254 11.10 -6.46 -16.90
CA PRO A 254 10.42 -6.76 -18.13
C PRO A 254 9.69 -5.54 -18.70
N VAL A 255 9.49 -5.57 -20.02
CA VAL A 255 8.78 -4.53 -20.76
C VAL A 255 7.30 -4.88 -20.89
N LEU A 256 6.45 -3.95 -20.47
CA LEU A 256 5.05 -3.87 -20.89
C LEU A 256 4.99 -3.26 -22.27
N LYS A 257 4.51 -4.01 -23.24
CA LYS A 257 4.15 -3.52 -24.57
C LYS A 257 2.67 -3.22 -24.60
N ALA A 258 2.31 -1.94 -24.67
CA ALA A 258 0.93 -1.51 -24.78
C ALA A 258 0.39 -1.76 -26.19
N GLU A 259 -0.78 -2.40 -26.28
CA GLU A 259 -1.52 -2.56 -27.53
C GLU A 259 -2.52 -1.43 -27.71
N LYS A 260 -3.26 -1.14 -26.65
CA LYS A 260 -4.27 -0.09 -26.60
C LYS A 260 -4.29 0.58 -25.22
N VAL A 261 -4.63 1.84 -25.23
CA VAL A 261 -4.95 2.62 -24.02
C VAL A 261 -6.38 3.11 -24.15
N TYR A 262 -7.15 2.95 -23.09
CA TYR A 262 -8.52 3.41 -23.00
C TYR A 262 -8.67 4.39 -21.84
N LEU A 263 -9.40 5.48 -22.07
CA LEU A 263 -9.66 6.54 -21.11
C LEU A 263 -11.15 6.63 -20.84
N ASN A 264 -11.53 6.65 -19.56
CA ASN A 264 -12.87 6.97 -19.08
C ASN A 264 -12.87 8.43 -18.60
N SER A 265 -13.41 9.33 -19.42
CA SER A 265 -13.36 10.77 -19.15
C SER A 265 -14.17 11.20 -17.90
N ASP A 266 -15.08 10.34 -17.43
CA ASP A 266 -15.93 10.61 -16.26
C ASP A 266 -15.24 10.26 -14.95
N GLU A 267 -14.05 9.63 -15.01
CA GLU A 267 -13.31 9.14 -13.86
C GLU A 267 -11.94 9.84 -13.70
N THR A 268 -11.49 9.92 -12.47
CA THR A 268 -10.25 10.59 -12.05
C THR A 268 -9.10 9.59 -11.95
N THR A 269 -7.96 9.91 -12.55
CA THR A 269 -6.73 9.11 -12.40
C THR A 269 -6.10 9.32 -11.02
N HIS A 270 -5.18 8.43 -10.66
CA HIS A 270 -4.55 8.44 -9.34
C HIS A 270 -3.03 8.48 -9.46
N VAL A 271 -2.39 9.35 -8.67
CA VAL A 271 -0.94 9.51 -8.57
C VAL A 271 -0.52 9.37 -7.11
N ILE A 272 0.28 8.38 -6.80
CA ILE A 272 0.83 8.13 -5.45
C ILE A 272 2.25 8.69 -5.39
N LEU A 273 2.53 9.57 -4.41
CA LEU A 273 3.88 10.06 -4.17
C LEU A 273 4.76 8.94 -3.59
N PRO A 274 5.84 8.52 -4.27
CA PRO A 274 6.78 7.53 -3.71
C PRO A 274 7.40 8.04 -2.40
N GLY A 275 7.46 7.20 -1.37
CA GLY A 275 7.93 7.59 -0.04
C GLY A 275 7.04 8.60 0.71
N GLY A 276 5.84 8.89 0.19
CA GLY A 276 4.83 9.72 0.86
C GLY A 276 3.94 8.93 1.82
N TYR A 277 3.08 9.63 2.55
CA TYR A 277 2.18 9.03 3.55
C TYR A 277 1.19 8.05 2.92
N GLU A 278 0.66 8.34 1.74
CA GLU A 278 -0.24 7.44 1.03
C GLU A 278 0.45 6.12 0.65
N HIS A 279 1.68 6.19 0.15
CA HIS A 279 2.49 5.00 -0.13
C HIS A 279 2.69 4.16 1.14
N ALA A 280 3.09 4.81 2.25
CA ALA A 280 3.27 4.15 3.54
C ALA A 280 1.96 3.53 4.08
N MET A 281 0.82 4.22 3.94
CA MET A 281 -0.50 3.72 4.35
C MET A 281 -0.93 2.50 3.54
N LEU A 282 -0.84 2.54 2.22
CA LEU A 282 -1.24 1.43 1.35
C LEU A 282 -0.38 0.18 1.55
N MET A 283 0.93 0.35 1.79
CA MET A 283 1.81 -0.77 2.13
C MET A 283 1.60 -1.29 3.55
N GLY A 284 1.47 -0.38 4.51
CA GLY A 284 1.52 -0.67 5.94
C GLY A 284 0.19 -1.15 6.51
N PHE A 285 -0.94 -0.57 6.11
CA PHE A 285 -2.23 -0.85 6.73
C PHE A 285 -2.62 -2.35 6.70
N PRO A 286 -2.45 -3.08 5.58
CA PRO A 286 -2.69 -4.53 5.59
C PRO A 286 -1.75 -5.30 6.54
N ARG A 287 -0.55 -4.78 6.80
CA ARG A 287 0.40 -5.38 7.74
C ARG A 287 0.04 -5.06 9.19
N GLU A 288 -0.47 -3.85 9.46
CA GLU A 288 -1.04 -3.53 10.79
C GLU A 288 -2.19 -4.48 11.15
N ALA A 289 -3.11 -4.75 10.20
CA ALA A 289 -4.17 -5.72 10.40
C ALA A 289 -3.63 -7.12 10.72
N SER A 290 -2.59 -7.57 10.00
CA SER A 290 -1.95 -8.86 10.26
C SER A 290 -1.28 -8.92 11.63
N ILE A 291 -0.58 -7.84 12.03
CA ILE A 291 0.06 -7.71 13.36
C ILE A 291 -1.02 -7.70 14.45
N TYR A 292 -2.09 -6.90 14.28
CA TYR A 292 -3.22 -6.84 15.20
C TYR A 292 -3.79 -8.24 15.46
N ASN A 293 -4.11 -8.99 14.39
CA ASN A 293 -4.65 -10.35 14.52
C ASN A 293 -3.69 -11.33 15.21
N ALA A 294 -2.38 -11.22 14.99
CA ALA A 294 -1.40 -12.10 15.62
C ALA A 294 -1.22 -11.77 17.12
N VAL A 295 -1.11 -10.49 17.45
CA VAL A 295 -0.92 -10.02 18.82
C VAL A 295 -2.16 -10.25 19.67
N SER A 296 -3.37 -10.06 19.12
CA SER A 296 -4.65 -10.33 19.83
C SER A 296 -4.83 -11.77 20.27
N LYS A 297 -4.02 -12.71 19.77
CA LYS A 297 -4.05 -14.12 20.20
C LYS A 297 -3.17 -14.42 21.41
N VAL A 298 -2.31 -13.49 21.79
CA VAL A 298 -1.29 -13.72 22.83
C VAL A 298 -1.33 -12.70 23.97
N VAL A 299 -2.19 -11.67 23.88
CA VAL A 299 -2.42 -10.67 24.92
C VAL A 299 -3.91 -10.48 25.19
N PRO A 300 -4.34 -9.97 26.36
CA PRO A 300 -5.76 -9.78 26.69
C PRO A 300 -6.49 -8.84 25.73
N LYS A 301 -5.84 -7.73 25.34
CA LYS A 301 -6.39 -6.74 24.44
C LYS A 301 -5.29 -5.96 23.71
N VAL A 302 -5.51 -5.69 22.42
CA VAL A 302 -4.72 -4.75 21.61
C VAL A 302 -5.54 -3.48 21.41
N HIS A 303 -5.02 -2.34 21.83
CA HIS A 303 -5.66 -1.03 21.67
C HIS A 303 -5.31 -0.39 20.34
N GLY A 304 -4.16 -0.73 19.77
CA GLY A 304 -3.75 -0.23 18.46
C GLY A 304 -2.42 -0.78 17.98
N VAL A 305 -2.26 -0.74 16.68
CA VAL A 305 -1.00 -1.03 15.98
C VAL A 305 -0.70 0.15 15.05
N HIS A 306 0.52 0.64 15.08
CA HIS A 306 0.98 1.71 14.23
C HIS A 306 2.32 1.37 13.59
N LEU A 307 2.33 1.21 12.27
CA LEU A 307 3.57 1.19 11.49
C LEU A 307 3.96 2.64 11.19
N THR A 308 5.08 3.10 11.74
CA THR A 308 5.45 4.51 11.69
C THR A 308 5.69 4.99 10.25
N LEU A 309 5.13 6.14 9.89
CA LEU A 309 5.21 6.67 8.51
C LEU A 309 6.65 6.93 8.07
N ASN A 310 7.50 7.44 8.97
CA ASN A 310 8.91 7.73 8.69
C ASN A 310 9.77 6.46 8.54
N SER A 311 9.25 5.29 8.93
CA SER A 311 9.84 3.99 8.61
C SER A 311 9.18 3.35 7.38
N GLY A 312 8.55 4.17 6.53
CA GLY A 312 7.85 3.75 5.32
C GLY A 312 6.56 2.97 5.55
N GLY A 313 5.99 3.04 6.77
CA GLY A 313 4.88 2.17 7.16
C GLY A 313 5.28 0.68 7.13
N TRP A 314 6.55 0.35 7.40
CA TRP A 314 7.06 -0.99 7.10
C TRP A 314 8.02 -1.58 8.12
N LEU A 315 9.05 -0.82 8.55
CA LEU A 315 10.15 -1.37 9.36
C LEU A 315 9.91 -1.30 10.85
N HIS A 316 9.14 -0.32 11.33
CA HIS A 316 8.92 -0.09 12.76
C HIS A 316 7.44 -0.16 13.12
N ALA A 317 7.12 -0.93 14.15
CA ALA A 317 5.78 -1.02 14.74
C ALA A 317 5.78 -0.50 16.17
N ILE A 318 4.72 0.22 16.53
CA ILE A 318 4.38 0.59 17.91
C ILE A 318 3.02 -0.06 18.21
N ILE A 319 2.93 -0.77 19.34
CA ILE A 319 1.75 -1.57 19.70
C ILE A 319 1.31 -1.22 21.12
N SER A 320 0.05 -0.88 21.28
CA SER A 320 -0.55 -0.62 22.60
C SER A 320 -1.40 -1.81 23.03
N ILE A 321 -1.13 -2.33 24.24
CA ILE A 321 -1.79 -3.54 24.77
C ILE A 321 -2.23 -3.38 26.23
N ASP A 322 -3.24 -4.14 26.64
CA ASP A 322 -3.44 -4.52 28.04
C ASP A 322 -2.60 -5.77 28.37
N LYS A 323 -2.16 -5.89 29.62
CA LYS A 323 -1.39 -7.02 30.13
C LYS A 323 -2.10 -7.67 31.31
N ASN A 324 -2.01 -9.02 31.39
CA ASN A 324 -2.31 -9.78 32.60
C ASN A 324 -1.02 -10.21 33.33
N HIS A 325 0.09 -10.30 32.61
CA HIS A 325 1.42 -10.65 33.11
C HIS A 325 2.47 -9.72 32.52
N ASP A 326 3.54 -9.43 33.24
CA ASP A 326 4.63 -8.58 32.74
C ASP A 326 5.35 -9.18 31.52
N GLY A 327 5.21 -10.50 31.26
CA GLY A 327 5.72 -11.16 30.07
C GLY A 327 4.88 -10.99 28.81
N ASP A 328 3.65 -10.47 28.89
CA ASP A 328 2.75 -10.35 27.74
C ASP A 328 3.29 -9.41 26.66
N SER A 329 4.00 -8.36 27.06
CA SER A 329 4.69 -7.44 26.13
C SER A 329 5.71 -8.18 25.25
N LYS A 330 6.45 -9.13 25.80
CA LYS A 330 7.44 -9.94 25.06
C LYS A 330 6.75 -10.89 24.07
N ASN A 331 5.62 -11.49 24.47
CA ASN A 331 4.79 -12.30 23.57
C ASN A 331 4.25 -11.45 22.41
N ALA A 332 3.80 -10.23 22.68
CA ALA A 332 3.34 -9.29 21.64
C ALA A 332 4.47 -8.94 20.64
N ILE A 333 5.68 -8.67 21.11
CA ILE A 333 6.86 -8.40 20.27
C ILE A 333 7.14 -9.58 19.33
N LEU A 334 7.18 -10.80 19.86
CA LEU A 334 7.45 -12.01 19.06
C LEU A 334 6.35 -12.30 18.06
N ALA A 335 5.08 -12.13 18.44
CA ALA A 335 3.93 -12.27 17.56
C ALA A 335 3.97 -11.27 16.41
N ALA A 336 4.34 -10.00 16.68
CA ALA A 336 4.47 -8.96 15.68
C ALA A 336 5.57 -9.28 14.65
N PHE A 337 6.76 -9.72 15.09
CA PHE A 337 7.84 -10.15 14.20
C PHE A 337 7.46 -11.35 13.34
N SER A 338 6.66 -12.28 13.87
CA SER A 338 6.15 -13.41 13.11
C SER A 338 5.13 -12.99 12.06
N ALA A 339 4.21 -12.09 12.42
CA ALA A 339 3.16 -11.60 11.51
C ALA A 339 3.69 -10.77 10.35
N HIS A 340 4.75 -9.98 10.61
CA HIS A 340 5.38 -9.15 9.59
C HIS A 340 6.93 -9.33 9.61
N PRO A 341 7.47 -10.31 8.86
CA PRO A 341 8.90 -10.62 8.88
C PRO A 341 9.83 -9.48 8.47
N SER A 342 9.31 -8.43 7.81
CA SER A 342 10.09 -7.24 7.44
C SER A 342 10.30 -6.27 8.60
N LEU A 343 9.59 -6.42 9.72
CA LEU A 343 9.82 -5.57 10.89
C LEU A 343 11.26 -5.67 11.38
N LYS A 344 11.81 -4.51 11.68
CA LYS A 344 13.15 -4.34 12.28
C LYS A 344 13.05 -3.93 13.75
N HIS A 345 12.12 -3.05 14.10
CA HIS A 345 11.86 -2.63 15.48
C HIS A 345 10.39 -2.81 15.84
N VAL A 346 10.13 -3.25 17.07
CA VAL A 346 8.81 -3.31 17.68
C VAL A 346 8.89 -2.68 19.06
N ILE A 347 8.02 -1.71 19.34
CA ILE A 347 7.88 -1.07 20.65
C ILE A 347 6.50 -1.41 21.18
N VAL A 348 6.41 -1.91 22.39
CA VAL A 348 5.15 -2.21 23.07
C VAL A 348 4.97 -1.24 24.24
N VAL A 349 3.78 -0.64 24.33
CA VAL A 349 3.41 0.38 25.31
C VAL A 349 2.05 0.08 25.95
N ASP A 350 1.74 0.71 27.07
CA ASP A 350 0.42 0.66 27.71
C ASP A 350 -0.61 1.57 27.00
N PRO A 351 -1.93 1.42 27.29
CA PRO A 351 -2.99 2.21 26.65
C PRO A 351 -2.97 3.71 26.95
N ASP A 352 -2.27 4.14 27.98
CA ASP A 352 -2.11 5.55 28.36
C ASP A 352 -1.10 6.30 27.48
N VAL A 353 -0.42 5.60 26.55
CA VAL A 353 0.54 6.17 25.59
C VAL A 353 -0.10 6.29 24.21
N ASN A 354 -0.02 7.49 23.63
CA ASN A 354 -0.48 7.70 22.27
C ASN A 354 0.54 7.17 21.25
N ILE A 355 0.27 6.01 20.65
CA ILE A 355 1.15 5.37 19.67
C ILE A 355 1.35 6.15 18.35
N TYR A 356 0.56 7.19 18.10
CA TYR A 356 0.67 8.08 16.93
C TYR A 356 1.52 9.32 17.20
N ASP A 357 1.87 9.60 18.46
CA ASP A 357 2.77 10.67 18.86
C ASP A 357 4.11 10.08 19.32
N ILE A 358 5.14 10.26 18.49
CA ILE A 358 6.48 9.74 18.78
C ILE A 358 7.07 10.31 20.09
N ASN A 359 6.70 11.54 20.47
CA ASN A 359 7.16 12.14 21.72
C ASN A 359 6.57 11.43 22.94
N ASP A 360 5.32 10.95 22.82
CA ASP A 360 4.68 10.19 23.89
C ASP A 360 5.29 8.77 24.02
N VAL A 361 5.61 8.16 22.89
CA VAL A 361 6.30 6.87 22.83
C VAL A 361 7.72 6.99 23.39
N GLU A 362 8.46 8.04 23.04
CA GLU A 362 9.80 8.29 23.56
C GLU A 362 9.77 8.50 25.08
N TRP A 363 8.78 9.23 25.58
CA TRP A 363 8.58 9.38 27.02
C TRP A 363 8.37 8.02 27.71
N ALA A 364 7.56 7.12 27.14
CA ALA A 364 7.36 5.78 27.69
C ALA A 364 8.69 4.98 27.72
N ILE A 365 9.48 5.05 26.64
CA ILE A 365 10.80 4.41 26.60
C ILE A 365 11.72 4.98 27.67
N ALA A 366 11.78 6.31 27.80
CA ALA A 366 12.67 6.98 28.78
C ALA A 366 12.32 6.67 30.23
N THR A 367 11.04 6.40 30.55
CA THR A 367 10.56 6.28 31.92
C THR A 367 10.22 4.84 32.35
N ARG A 368 10.03 3.91 31.42
CA ARG A 368 9.54 2.54 31.70
C ARG A 368 10.51 1.44 31.28
N PHE A 369 11.42 1.71 30.34
CA PHE A 369 12.32 0.72 29.74
C PHE A 369 13.66 0.63 30.48
N GLN A 370 14.11 -0.61 30.73
CA GLN A 370 15.46 -0.93 31.20
C GLN A 370 16.09 -1.96 30.27
N ALA A 371 17.21 -1.62 29.66
CA ALA A 371 17.81 -2.41 28.58
C ALA A 371 18.24 -3.83 28.96
N ASP A 372 18.54 -4.07 30.23
CA ASP A 372 18.98 -5.38 30.75
C ASP A 372 17.86 -6.42 30.83
N ARG A 373 16.59 -5.99 30.93
CA ARG A 373 15.43 -6.88 31.07
C ARG A 373 14.33 -6.69 30.03
N ASP A 374 14.23 -5.48 29.44
CA ASP A 374 13.10 -5.08 28.60
C ASP A 374 13.47 -5.01 27.11
N LEU A 375 14.74 -5.35 26.77
CA LEU A 375 15.23 -5.42 25.41
C LEU A 375 15.24 -6.85 24.89
N ILE A 376 14.69 -7.05 23.68
CA ILE A 376 14.83 -8.30 22.92
C ILE A 376 15.65 -8.04 21.66
N ILE A 377 16.71 -8.81 21.46
CA ILE A 377 17.52 -8.76 20.23
C ILE A 377 17.46 -10.13 19.56
N ILE A 378 17.07 -10.16 18.28
CA ILE A 378 17.06 -11.36 17.43
C ILE A 378 18.06 -11.14 16.29
N ASN A 379 19.20 -11.77 16.37
CA ASN A 379 20.26 -11.65 15.37
C ASN A 379 20.01 -12.53 14.16
N ASN A 380 20.53 -12.12 12.99
CA ASN A 380 20.53 -12.89 11.74
C ASN A 380 19.13 -13.37 11.31
N ALA A 381 18.10 -12.57 11.59
CA ALA A 381 16.76 -12.85 11.14
C ALA A 381 16.54 -12.32 9.71
N ARG A 382 15.57 -12.92 8.99
CA ARG A 382 15.15 -12.39 7.69
C ARG A 382 14.64 -10.96 7.85
N GLY A 383 15.21 -10.05 7.07
CA GLY A 383 14.85 -8.63 7.01
C GLY A 383 14.13 -8.23 5.74
N SER A 384 13.97 -6.92 5.54
CA SER A 384 13.42 -6.32 4.35
C SER A 384 14.53 -5.91 3.39
N THR A 385 14.32 -6.10 2.09
CA THR A 385 15.19 -5.54 1.04
C THR A 385 15.09 -4.02 0.94
N LEU A 386 14.11 -3.41 1.60
CA LEU A 386 13.96 -1.95 1.72
C LEU A 386 14.84 -1.35 2.83
N ASP A 387 15.39 -2.18 3.71
CA ASP A 387 16.36 -1.74 4.72
C ASP A 387 17.77 -1.68 4.11
N PRO A 388 18.33 -0.47 3.88
CA PRO A 388 19.66 -0.34 3.28
C PRO A 388 20.79 -0.86 4.19
N SER A 389 20.52 -1.03 5.48
CA SER A 389 21.48 -1.57 6.46
C SER A 389 21.44 -3.10 6.57
N ALA A 390 20.43 -3.75 5.96
CA ALA A 390 20.37 -5.22 5.92
C ALA A 390 21.45 -5.77 5.00
N LYS A 391 22.13 -6.82 5.45
CA LYS A 391 23.19 -7.48 4.68
C LYS A 391 22.68 -8.84 4.20
N ASP A 392 22.67 -9.06 2.89
CA ASP A 392 22.24 -10.31 2.25
C ASP A 392 20.81 -10.77 2.66
N GLY A 393 19.92 -9.81 2.91
CA GLY A 393 18.57 -10.06 3.37
C GLY A 393 18.43 -10.41 4.86
N LEU A 394 19.53 -10.33 5.61
CA LEU A 394 19.57 -10.56 7.06
C LEU A 394 19.65 -9.24 7.80
N THR A 395 18.94 -9.16 8.92
CA THR A 395 18.92 -8.01 9.83
C THR A 395 18.93 -8.49 11.29
N SER A 396 19.30 -7.61 12.21
CA SER A 396 19.01 -7.80 13.61
C SER A 396 17.71 -7.08 13.95
N LYS A 397 16.81 -7.77 14.67
CA LYS A 397 15.54 -7.22 15.11
C LYS A 397 15.63 -6.78 16.56
N MET A 398 14.95 -5.69 16.89
CA MET A 398 14.93 -5.13 18.23
C MET A 398 13.48 -4.99 18.71
N GLY A 399 13.16 -5.61 19.86
CA GLY A 399 11.91 -5.42 20.58
C GLY A 399 12.15 -4.63 21.85
N ILE A 400 11.35 -3.61 22.12
CA ILE A 400 11.39 -2.75 23.29
C ILE A 400 10.08 -2.93 24.04
N ASP A 401 10.17 -3.38 25.28
CA ASP A 401 9.07 -3.37 26.23
C ASP A 401 9.11 -2.03 26.99
N ALA A 402 8.26 -1.10 26.60
CA ALA A 402 8.09 0.19 27.27
C ALA A 402 6.75 0.26 28.02
N THR A 403 6.33 -0.88 28.59
CA THR A 403 5.16 -0.95 29.47
C THR A 403 5.55 -0.79 30.94
N LYS A 404 4.67 -0.21 31.75
CA LYS A 404 4.86 -0.13 33.21
C LYS A 404 4.65 -1.51 33.85
N PRO A 405 5.35 -1.86 34.96
CA PRO A 405 5.05 -3.07 35.72
C PRO A 405 3.58 -3.14 36.14
N LEU A 406 3.00 -4.33 36.27
CA LEU A 406 1.58 -4.49 36.67
C LEU A 406 1.29 -3.88 38.06
N ASN A 407 2.29 -3.87 38.93
CA ASN A 407 2.19 -3.29 40.28
C ASN A 407 2.78 -1.86 40.36
N ALA A 408 2.89 -1.17 39.22
CA ALA A 408 3.44 0.19 39.15
C ALA A 408 2.56 1.18 39.93
N GLY A 409 3.20 2.07 40.67
CA GLY A 409 2.54 3.19 41.31
C GLY A 409 2.38 4.39 40.37
N PHE A 410 1.94 5.51 40.94
CA PHE A 410 1.68 6.75 40.17
C PHE A 410 2.97 7.39 39.60
N GLU A 411 4.15 6.96 40.03
CA GLU A 411 5.44 7.42 39.50
C GLU A 411 5.64 7.07 37.98
N TYR A 412 4.88 6.11 37.47
CA TYR A 412 4.85 5.75 36.05
C TYR A 412 3.80 6.52 35.25
N GLU A 413 3.04 7.41 35.89
CA GLU A 413 1.99 8.18 35.23
C GLU A 413 2.53 9.53 34.75
N ARG A 414 2.13 9.93 33.53
CA ARG A 414 2.43 11.28 33.04
C ARG A 414 1.53 12.31 33.73
N ALA A 415 2.12 13.31 34.36
CA ALA A 415 1.36 14.38 34.97
C ALA A 415 0.53 15.15 33.91
N LYS A 416 -0.72 15.43 34.23
CA LYS A 416 -1.63 16.20 33.39
C LYS A 416 -1.92 17.54 34.03
N ILE A 417 -1.92 18.61 33.22
CA ILE A 417 -2.43 19.91 33.62
C ILE A 417 -3.96 19.85 33.42
N PRO A 418 -4.76 20.16 34.46
CA PRO A 418 -6.23 20.09 34.39
C PRO A 418 -6.84 21.12 33.43
#